data_515d41cca8a1972a2086dc04b9fa9840
#
_entry.id   515d41cca8a1972a2086dc04b9fa9840
#
_cell.length_a   1.000
_cell.length_b   1.000
_cell.length_c   1.000
_cell.angle_alpha   90.00
_cell.angle_beta   90.00
_cell.angle_gamma   90.00
#
_symmetry.space_group_name_H-M   'P 1'
#
loop_
_entity.id
_entity.type
_entity.pdbx_description
1 polymer ?
#
loop_
_entity_poly.entity_id
_entity_poly.type
_entity_poly.pdbx_seq_one_letter_code
_entity_poly.pdbx_strand_id
1 'polypeptide(L)'
;MDFEGPDVPQGGPWGYRHQINIADSGYGSRGPRVWNDRAGEVGRTLNVKDFDLDRIFGQEGVQIVHLSGLIAALSPDTGKFCLEIARAAKKYGTLISFDLNYRASFWVGREKELHDIFSEICSVADILIGNEEDFQLCLDIQGPEAGGKDIAAKIEGFKEMITRVKASYPGARVFATTLRQVNDTNSHNWGAIMLAGDQWQVVQPREIHVLDRIGGGDGFVGGLLYAILKGWEPEKWIQFGWASGALATTFQTDYAQPADEEQVWSIWQGNARVKR
;
A
#
# COMPACT_ATOMS: atom_id res chain seq x y z
N MET A 1 1.84 -22.09 -3.88
CA MET A 1 0.53 -22.07 -4.57
C MET A 1 0.84 -21.72 -6.01
N ASP A 2 0.66 -22.66 -6.93
CA ASP A 2 0.82 -22.38 -8.34
C ASP A 2 -0.46 -21.70 -8.83
N PHE A 3 -0.34 -20.46 -9.27
CA PHE A 3 -1.45 -19.72 -9.85
C PHE A 3 -1.46 -20.03 -11.36
N GLU A 4 -2.41 -20.82 -11.78
CA GLU A 4 -2.71 -20.99 -13.19
C GLU A 4 -3.80 -19.98 -13.57
N GLY A 5 -3.37 -18.86 -14.14
CA GLY A 5 -4.28 -17.88 -14.71
C GLY A 5 -4.84 -18.34 -16.07
N PRO A 6 -5.86 -17.63 -16.58
CA PRO A 6 -6.41 -17.95 -17.89
C PRO A 6 -5.35 -17.79 -18.99
N ASP A 7 -5.41 -18.67 -19.99
CA ASP A 7 -4.64 -18.49 -21.21
C ASP A 7 -5.10 -17.21 -21.93
N VAL A 8 -4.22 -16.23 -22.00
CA VAL A 8 -4.46 -15.01 -22.76
C VAL A 8 -3.56 -14.97 -24.00
N PRO A 9 -4.02 -14.41 -25.13
CA PRO A 9 -3.20 -14.29 -26.33
C PRO A 9 -1.90 -13.56 -26.03
N GLN A 10 -0.79 -14.27 -26.23
CA GLN A 10 0.57 -13.74 -26.03
C GLN A 10 1.18 -13.36 -27.38
N GLY A 11 2.06 -12.38 -27.31
CA GLY A 11 2.91 -12.00 -28.43
C GLY A 11 2.27 -11.15 -29.50
N GLY A 12 3.10 -10.69 -30.41
CA GLY A 12 2.75 -9.71 -31.43
C GLY A 12 2.51 -8.30 -30.88
N PRO A 13 2.34 -7.30 -31.75
CA PRO A 13 2.22 -5.90 -31.32
C PRO A 13 0.88 -5.58 -30.61
N TRP A 14 -0.10 -6.49 -30.70
CA TRP A 14 -1.46 -6.30 -30.18
C TRP A 14 -1.84 -7.27 -29.07
N GLY A 15 -0.90 -8.17 -28.68
CA GLY A 15 -1.13 -9.17 -27.63
C GLY A 15 -0.98 -8.57 -26.23
N TYR A 16 -1.46 -9.31 -25.22
CA TYR A 16 -1.19 -8.98 -23.82
C TYR A 16 0.26 -9.30 -23.46
N ARG A 17 0.80 -8.52 -22.50
CA ARG A 17 2.16 -8.69 -21.99
C ARG A 17 2.27 -8.21 -20.54
N HIS A 18 3.41 -8.49 -19.91
CA HIS A 18 3.76 -7.84 -18.67
C HIS A 18 3.99 -6.34 -18.88
N GLN A 19 3.70 -5.56 -17.85
CA GLN A 19 4.12 -4.17 -17.81
C GLN A 19 5.64 -4.05 -17.84
N ILE A 20 6.13 -2.92 -18.30
CA ILE A 20 7.55 -2.57 -18.25
C ILE A 20 7.67 -1.26 -17.47
N ASN A 21 8.44 -1.30 -16.39
CA ASN A 21 8.80 -0.11 -15.63
C ASN A 21 10.29 0.15 -15.79
N ILE A 22 10.65 1.38 -16.16
CA ILE A 22 12.03 1.85 -16.19
C ILE A 22 12.15 2.88 -15.08
N ALA A 23 12.93 2.55 -14.07
CA ALA A 23 13.15 3.40 -12.91
C ALA A 23 14.60 3.89 -12.85
N ASP A 24 14.78 5.19 -12.69
CA ASP A 24 16.02 5.82 -12.27
C ASP A 24 15.86 6.25 -10.83
N SER A 25 16.58 5.62 -9.92
CA SER A 25 16.51 5.88 -8.47
C SER A 25 16.96 7.29 -8.08
N GLY A 26 17.65 7.99 -8.99
CA GLY A 26 18.23 9.29 -8.70
C GLY A 26 19.50 9.20 -7.80
N TYR A 27 20.05 10.36 -7.42
CA TYR A 27 21.13 10.45 -6.47
C TYR A 27 21.32 11.90 -5.98
N GLY A 28 21.44 12.12 -4.69
CA GLY A 28 21.63 13.44 -4.10
C GLY A 28 20.48 14.40 -4.47
N SER A 29 20.80 15.51 -5.14
CA SER A 29 19.81 16.48 -5.61
C SER A 29 19.10 16.09 -6.92
N ARG A 30 19.54 15.02 -7.60
CA ARG A 30 18.88 14.51 -8.80
C ARG A 30 17.77 13.54 -8.38
N GLY A 31 16.52 14.02 -8.46
CA GLY A 31 15.33 13.23 -8.07
C GLY A 31 15.13 11.97 -8.94
N PRO A 32 14.47 10.95 -8.41
CA PRO A 32 14.14 9.73 -9.14
C PRO A 32 13.15 10.00 -10.26
N ARG A 33 13.18 9.15 -11.30
CA ARG A 33 12.20 9.16 -12.39
C ARG A 33 11.75 7.75 -12.69
N VAL A 34 10.45 7.60 -12.97
CA VAL A 34 9.87 6.31 -13.34
C VAL A 34 9.06 6.49 -14.61
N TRP A 35 9.28 5.62 -15.58
CA TRP A 35 8.49 5.51 -16.80
C TRP A 35 7.78 4.16 -16.79
N ASN A 36 6.46 4.20 -16.85
CA ASN A 36 5.63 3.00 -16.85
C ASN A 36 5.05 2.78 -18.24
N ASP A 37 5.34 1.65 -18.86
CA ASP A 37 4.63 1.17 -20.02
C ASP A 37 3.68 0.04 -19.61
N ARG A 38 2.40 0.38 -19.51
CA ARG A 38 1.30 -0.52 -19.15
C ARG A 38 0.37 -0.81 -20.33
N ALA A 39 0.78 -0.48 -21.57
CA ALA A 39 0.02 -0.83 -22.75
C ALA A 39 -0.04 -2.35 -22.91
N GLY A 40 -1.23 -2.91 -23.08
CA GLY A 40 -1.44 -4.35 -23.18
C GLY A 40 -1.09 -5.15 -21.92
N GLU A 41 -1.05 -4.51 -20.74
CA GLU A 41 -0.82 -5.20 -19.48
C GLU A 41 -1.89 -6.25 -19.20
N VAL A 42 -1.46 -7.51 -19.02
CA VAL A 42 -2.36 -8.64 -18.77
C VAL A 42 -3.17 -8.49 -17.49
N GLY A 43 -2.64 -7.81 -16.48
CA GLY A 43 -3.36 -7.51 -15.23
C GLY A 43 -4.70 -6.79 -15.42
N ARG A 44 -4.89 -6.12 -16.56
CA ARG A 44 -6.15 -5.44 -16.92
C ARG A 44 -7.29 -6.40 -17.25
N THR A 45 -6.99 -7.69 -17.46
CA THR A 45 -7.96 -8.74 -17.79
C THR A 45 -8.45 -9.52 -16.57
N LEU A 46 -7.95 -9.19 -15.36
CA LEU A 46 -8.36 -9.85 -14.13
C LEU A 46 -9.89 -9.86 -13.98
N ASN A 47 -10.42 -11.05 -13.76
CA ASN A 47 -11.86 -11.25 -13.59
C ASN A 47 -12.10 -12.22 -12.43
N VAL A 48 -13.12 -11.96 -11.64
CA VAL A 48 -13.46 -12.78 -10.48
C VAL A 48 -13.80 -14.24 -10.86
N LYS A 49 -14.27 -14.46 -12.09
CA LYS A 49 -14.58 -15.82 -12.61
C LYS A 49 -13.34 -16.72 -12.77
N ASP A 50 -12.14 -16.13 -12.77
CA ASP A 50 -10.88 -16.88 -12.88
C ASP A 50 -10.44 -17.43 -11.51
N PHE A 51 -11.20 -17.18 -10.44
CA PHE A 51 -10.88 -17.54 -9.06
C PHE A 51 -12.01 -18.33 -8.43
N ASP A 52 -11.69 -19.45 -7.80
CA ASP A 52 -12.62 -20.20 -6.93
C ASP A 52 -12.66 -19.54 -5.54
N LEU A 53 -13.53 -18.56 -5.36
CA LEU A 53 -13.60 -17.78 -4.13
C LEU A 53 -14.12 -18.60 -2.94
N ASP A 54 -14.97 -19.59 -3.17
CA ASP A 54 -15.45 -20.48 -2.11
C ASP A 54 -14.32 -21.37 -1.59
N ARG A 55 -13.42 -21.81 -2.48
CA ARG A 55 -12.20 -22.52 -2.09
C ARG A 55 -11.24 -21.58 -1.35
N ILE A 56 -10.92 -20.41 -1.92
CA ILE A 56 -9.93 -19.47 -1.38
C ILE A 56 -10.34 -18.99 0.03
N PHE A 57 -11.53 -18.44 0.16
CA PHE A 57 -11.97 -17.84 1.42
C PHE A 57 -12.63 -18.83 2.37
N GLY A 58 -13.38 -19.82 1.82
CA GLY A 58 -14.14 -20.75 2.64
C GLY A 58 -13.35 -21.98 3.07
N GLN A 59 -12.58 -22.60 2.16
CA GLN A 59 -11.90 -23.86 2.45
C GLN A 59 -10.44 -23.66 2.90
N GLU A 60 -9.67 -22.79 2.20
CA GLU A 60 -8.28 -22.51 2.55
C GLU A 60 -8.16 -21.55 3.75
N GLY A 61 -9.23 -20.80 4.10
CA GLY A 61 -9.30 -20.00 5.31
C GLY A 61 -8.37 -18.80 5.28
N VAL A 62 -8.36 -18.04 4.18
CA VAL A 62 -7.57 -16.81 4.06
C VAL A 62 -7.96 -15.82 5.15
N GLN A 63 -7.00 -15.38 5.95
CA GLN A 63 -7.25 -14.47 7.08
C GLN A 63 -7.31 -13.00 6.65
N ILE A 64 -6.48 -12.59 5.69
CA ILE A 64 -6.47 -11.22 5.15
C ILE A 64 -6.38 -11.31 3.63
N VAL A 65 -7.22 -10.56 2.94
CA VAL A 65 -7.03 -10.20 1.53
C VAL A 65 -6.53 -8.77 1.46
N HIS A 66 -5.46 -8.54 0.72
CA HIS A 66 -4.94 -7.21 0.45
C HIS A 66 -5.25 -6.79 -0.97
N LEU A 67 -5.87 -5.61 -1.12
CA LEU A 67 -6.21 -5.00 -2.39
C LEU A 67 -5.47 -3.67 -2.54
N SER A 68 -4.99 -3.40 -3.75
CA SER A 68 -4.36 -2.14 -4.10
C SER A 68 -5.24 -1.32 -5.03
N GLY A 69 -5.37 -0.02 -4.75
CA GLY A 69 -6.05 0.94 -5.59
C GLY A 69 -5.42 1.06 -6.98
N LEU A 70 -4.11 0.79 -7.10
CA LEU A 70 -3.47 0.68 -8.42
C LEU A 70 -4.16 -0.38 -9.29
N ILE A 71 -4.43 -1.56 -8.74
CA ILE A 71 -5.11 -2.65 -9.46
C ILE A 71 -6.56 -2.26 -9.75
N ALA A 72 -7.28 -1.71 -8.76
CA ALA A 72 -8.65 -1.23 -8.95
C ALA A 72 -8.77 -0.18 -10.06
N ALA A 73 -7.74 0.64 -10.25
CA ALA A 73 -7.73 1.70 -11.26
C ALA A 73 -7.24 1.27 -12.66
N LEU A 74 -6.66 0.07 -12.83
CA LEU A 74 -6.07 -0.37 -14.11
C LEU A 74 -7.08 -0.39 -15.26
N SER A 75 -8.31 -0.82 -15.00
CA SER A 75 -9.41 -0.84 -15.97
C SER A 75 -10.77 -0.82 -15.25
N PRO A 76 -11.88 -0.55 -15.96
CA PRO A 76 -13.21 -0.68 -15.35
C PRO A 76 -13.51 -2.09 -14.82
N ASP A 77 -12.96 -3.12 -15.47
CA ASP A 77 -13.18 -4.51 -15.04
C ASP A 77 -12.37 -4.84 -13.78
N THR A 78 -11.14 -4.35 -13.64
CA THR A 78 -10.34 -4.57 -12.42
C THR A 78 -10.90 -3.81 -11.21
N GLY A 79 -11.55 -2.68 -11.41
CA GLY A 79 -12.29 -2.00 -10.34
C GLY A 79 -13.42 -2.87 -9.79
N LYS A 80 -14.23 -3.44 -10.68
CA LYS A 80 -15.30 -4.39 -10.31
C LYS A 80 -14.70 -5.65 -9.68
N PHE A 81 -13.64 -6.19 -10.25
CA PHE A 81 -12.91 -7.35 -9.70
C PHE A 81 -12.53 -7.11 -8.24
N CYS A 82 -11.87 -6.00 -7.91
CA CYS A 82 -11.47 -5.69 -6.55
C CYS A 82 -12.68 -5.59 -5.60
N LEU A 83 -13.77 -4.98 -6.05
CA LEU A 83 -14.98 -4.85 -5.26
C LEU A 83 -15.66 -6.20 -5.00
N GLU A 84 -15.75 -7.07 -6.01
CA GLU A 84 -16.32 -8.41 -5.88
C GLU A 84 -15.48 -9.30 -4.97
N ILE A 85 -14.13 -9.25 -5.08
CA ILE A 85 -13.22 -9.92 -4.15
C ILE A 85 -13.44 -9.44 -2.71
N ALA A 86 -13.52 -8.11 -2.48
CA ALA A 86 -13.75 -7.55 -1.17
C ALA A 86 -15.10 -8.05 -0.57
N ARG A 87 -16.17 -8.03 -1.36
CA ARG A 87 -17.48 -8.51 -0.93
C ARG A 87 -17.50 -10.01 -0.62
N ALA A 88 -16.80 -10.81 -1.44
CA ALA A 88 -16.66 -12.24 -1.19
C ALA A 88 -15.88 -12.51 0.09
N ALA A 89 -14.73 -11.85 0.27
CA ALA A 89 -13.92 -11.96 1.49
C ALA A 89 -14.74 -11.63 2.75
N LYS A 90 -15.53 -10.55 2.71
CA LYS A 90 -16.40 -10.16 3.82
C LYS A 90 -17.42 -11.24 4.19
N LYS A 91 -18.00 -11.94 3.19
CA LYS A 91 -18.95 -13.04 3.42
C LYS A 91 -18.35 -14.17 4.24
N TYR A 92 -17.05 -14.44 4.10
CA TYR A 92 -16.33 -15.49 4.84
C TYR A 92 -15.63 -15.00 6.10
N GLY A 93 -15.76 -13.73 6.45
CA GLY A 93 -15.09 -13.15 7.62
C GLY A 93 -13.59 -12.90 7.45
N THR A 94 -13.10 -12.96 6.21
CA THR A 94 -11.73 -12.57 5.86
C THR A 94 -11.56 -11.07 6.03
N LEU A 95 -10.50 -10.61 6.70
CA LEU A 95 -10.19 -9.19 6.82
C LEU A 95 -9.80 -8.62 5.46
N ILE A 96 -10.25 -7.41 5.18
CA ILE A 96 -9.99 -6.71 3.93
C ILE A 96 -9.06 -5.54 4.22
N SER A 97 -7.85 -5.60 3.64
CA SER A 97 -6.90 -4.49 3.62
C SER A 97 -6.94 -3.81 2.27
N PHE A 98 -7.10 -2.49 2.26
CA PHE A 98 -7.09 -1.69 1.05
C PHE A 98 -6.08 -0.55 1.15
N ASP A 99 -5.06 -0.58 0.30
CA ASP A 99 -4.14 0.54 0.07
C ASP A 99 -4.65 1.37 -1.09
N LEU A 100 -4.96 2.63 -0.84
CA LEU A 100 -5.53 3.55 -1.82
C LEU A 100 -4.61 3.76 -3.03
N ASN A 101 -3.31 3.83 -2.82
CA ASN A 101 -2.26 3.77 -3.83
C ASN A 101 -2.57 4.56 -5.11
N TYR A 102 -2.89 5.86 -4.96
CA TYR A 102 -3.28 6.76 -6.04
C TYR A 102 -2.22 6.84 -7.15
N ARG A 103 -2.67 6.84 -8.38
CA ARG A 103 -1.82 7.06 -9.56
C ARG A 103 -2.55 7.95 -10.56
N ALA A 104 -2.17 9.21 -10.62
CA ALA A 104 -2.83 10.25 -11.43
C ALA A 104 -3.15 9.81 -12.87
N SER A 105 -2.22 9.08 -13.52
CA SER A 105 -2.37 8.66 -14.92
C SER A 105 -3.58 7.76 -15.18
N PHE A 106 -4.07 7.02 -14.17
CA PHE A 106 -5.26 6.17 -14.30
C PHE A 106 -6.56 6.89 -13.98
N TRP A 107 -6.48 8.04 -13.30
CA TRP A 107 -7.64 8.79 -12.84
C TRP A 107 -8.16 9.76 -13.87
N VAL A 108 -7.31 10.25 -14.81
CA VAL A 108 -7.70 11.23 -15.82
C VAL A 108 -8.91 10.76 -16.62
N GLY A 109 -10.01 11.51 -16.51
CA GLY A 109 -11.28 11.23 -17.18
C GLY A 109 -12.11 10.07 -16.57
N ARG A 110 -11.68 9.54 -15.43
CA ARG A 110 -12.35 8.46 -14.68
C ARG A 110 -12.58 8.82 -13.22
N GLU A 111 -12.39 10.07 -12.85
CA GLU A 111 -12.37 10.54 -11.46
C GLU A 111 -13.64 10.09 -10.71
N LYS A 112 -14.82 10.33 -11.29
CA LYS A 112 -16.08 9.92 -10.67
C LYS A 112 -16.22 8.40 -10.55
N GLU A 113 -15.90 7.66 -11.61
CA GLU A 113 -15.97 6.18 -11.61
C GLU A 113 -15.08 5.60 -10.52
N LEU A 114 -13.82 6.06 -10.45
CA LEU A 114 -12.86 5.54 -9.49
C LEU A 114 -13.19 5.97 -8.06
N HIS A 115 -13.64 7.22 -7.85
CA HIS A 115 -14.12 7.66 -6.55
C HIS A 115 -15.26 6.76 -6.04
N ASP A 116 -16.24 6.44 -6.88
CA ASP A 116 -17.36 5.60 -6.50
C ASP A 116 -16.89 4.17 -6.12
N ILE A 117 -16.03 3.56 -6.95
CA ILE A 117 -15.46 2.22 -6.69
C ILE A 117 -14.60 2.19 -5.42
N PHE A 118 -13.70 3.16 -5.25
CA PHE A 118 -12.84 3.23 -4.07
C PHE A 118 -13.66 3.42 -2.80
N SER A 119 -14.67 4.28 -2.84
CA SER A 119 -15.59 4.49 -1.72
C SER A 119 -16.36 3.21 -1.36
N GLU A 120 -16.81 2.44 -2.35
CA GLU A 120 -17.45 1.15 -2.09
C GLU A 120 -16.50 0.13 -1.47
N ILE A 121 -15.25 0.03 -1.95
CA ILE A 121 -14.24 -0.86 -1.36
C ILE A 121 -13.93 -0.42 0.08
N CYS A 122 -13.71 0.89 0.31
CA CYS A 122 -13.47 1.44 1.64
C CYS A 122 -14.61 1.14 2.62
N SER A 123 -15.87 1.13 2.14
CA SER A 123 -17.04 0.86 3.00
C SER A 123 -17.08 -0.56 3.57
N VAL A 124 -16.40 -1.51 2.93
CA VAL A 124 -16.31 -2.91 3.39
C VAL A 124 -14.95 -3.28 3.95
N ALA A 125 -13.94 -2.44 3.77
CA ALA A 125 -12.58 -2.68 4.26
C ALA A 125 -12.50 -2.61 5.79
N ASP A 126 -11.60 -3.42 6.36
CA ASP A 126 -11.27 -3.44 7.79
C ASP A 126 -9.99 -2.63 8.08
N ILE A 127 -9.09 -2.53 7.10
CA ILE A 127 -7.80 -1.85 7.18
C ILE A 127 -7.68 -0.91 5.97
N LEU A 128 -7.58 0.39 6.21
CA LEU A 128 -7.38 1.40 5.19
C LEU A 128 -5.98 2.00 5.29
N ILE A 129 -5.26 1.99 4.18
CA ILE A 129 -3.90 2.47 4.10
C ILE A 129 -3.81 3.49 2.94
N GLY A 130 -3.04 4.54 3.17
CA GLY A 130 -2.78 5.57 2.16
C GLY A 130 -1.96 6.69 2.76
N ASN A 131 -1.38 7.53 1.92
CA ASN A 131 -0.75 8.77 2.35
C ASN A 131 -1.78 9.93 2.31
N GLU A 132 -1.35 11.14 2.64
CA GLU A 132 -2.22 12.31 2.65
C GLU A 132 -2.83 12.62 1.27
N GLU A 133 -2.07 12.40 0.20
CA GLU A 133 -2.52 12.63 -1.18
C GLU A 133 -3.55 11.57 -1.58
N ASP A 134 -3.32 10.31 -1.20
CA ASP A 134 -4.24 9.21 -1.49
C ASP A 134 -5.63 9.46 -0.89
N PHE A 135 -5.72 9.84 0.39
CA PHE A 135 -7.01 10.13 1.04
C PHE A 135 -7.70 11.35 0.44
N GLN A 136 -6.94 12.37 0.07
CA GLN A 136 -7.50 13.57 -0.55
C GLN A 136 -8.03 13.32 -1.96
N LEU A 137 -7.24 12.65 -2.79
CA LEU A 137 -7.54 12.50 -4.23
C LEU A 137 -8.45 11.31 -4.53
N CYS A 138 -8.38 10.24 -3.73
CA CYS A 138 -9.27 9.08 -3.94
C CYS A 138 -10.64 9.23 -3.26
N LEU A 139 -10.72 9.95 -2.14
CA LEU A 139 -11.91 9.97 -1.27
C LEU A 139 -12.47 11.38 -1.00
N ASP A 140 -11.90 12.41 -1.60
CA ASP A 140 -12.25 13.83 -1.37
C ASP A 140 -12.18 14.24 0.11
N ILE A 141 -11.31 13.60 0.90
CA ILE A 141 -11.14 13.89 2.32
C ILE A 141 -9.92 14.78 2.51
N GLN A 142 -10.14 16.04 2.85
CA GLN A 142 -9.06 17.00 3.06
C GLN A 142 -8.10 16.55 4.17
N GLY A 143 -6.81 16.78 3.92
CA GLY A 143 -5.71 16.46 4.82
C GLY A 143 -4.63 17.57 4.80
N PRO A 144 -3.49 17.33 5.45
CA PRO A 144 -2.36 18.23 5.38
C PRO A 144 -1.81 18.32 3.96
N GLU A 145 -1.13 19.43 3.64
CA GLU A 145 -0.48 19.59 2.34
C GLU A 145 0.56 18.48 2.10
N ALA A 146 0.46 17.83 0.94
CA ALA A 146 1.35 16.73 0.56
C ALA A 146 2.80 17.21 0.38
N GLY A 147 3.77 16.38 0.81
CA GLY A 147 5.20 16.60 0.57
C GLY A 147 5.81 17.84 1.24
N GLY A 148 5.11 18.46 2.19
CA GLY A 148 5.59 19.66 2.88
C GLY A 148 6.79 19.42 3.79
N LYS A 149 7.49 20.50 4.15
CA LYS A 149 8.57 20.49 5.16
C LYS A 149 7.97 20.37 6.56
N ASP A 150 8.80 19.92 7.52
CA ASP A 150 8.45 19.75 8.92
C ASP A 150 7.25 18.80 9.14
N ILE A 151 7.46 17.56 8.70
CA ILE A 151 6.45 16.51 8.80
C ILE A 151 6.05 16.22 10.25
N ALA A 152 6.94 16.43 11.22
CA ALA A 152 6.64 16.23 12.63
C ALA A 152 5.59 17.23 13.14
N ALA A 153 5.63 18.48 12.69
CA ALA A 153 4.64 19.49 13.03
C ALA A 153 3.26 19.22 12.42
N LYS A 154 3.19 18.38 11.39
CA LYS A 154 1.94 18.04 10.70
C LYS A 154 1.19 16.83 11.28
N ILE A 155 1.74 16.15 12.30
CA ILE A 155 1.14 14.94 12.88
C ILE A 155 -0.33 15.16 13.29
N GLU A 156 -0.66 16.28 13.91
CA GLU A 156 -2.04 16.56 14.30
C GLU A 156 -2.97 16.72 13.08
N GLY A 157 -2.51 17.36 12.00
CA GLY A 157 -3.26 17.44 10.75
C GLY A 157 -3.53 16.05 10.13
N PHE A 158 -2.56 15.13 10.24
CA PHE A 158 -2.78 13.73 9.83
C PHE A 158 -3.82 13.03 10.71
N LYS A 159 -3.80 13.23 12.02
CA LYS A 159 -4.82 12.68 12.93
C LYS A 159 -6.22 13.21 12.59
N GLU A 160 -6.33 14.50 12.32
CA GLU A 160 -7.60 15.10 11.90
C GLU A 160 -8.11 14.51 10.59
N MET A 161 -7.23 14.32 9.60
CA MET A 161 -7.58 13.66 8.34
C MET A 161 -8.08 12.23 8.59
N ILE A 162 -7.32 11.41 9.32
CA ILE A 162 -7.70 10.03 9.64
C ILE A 162 -9.01 9.99 10.43
N THR A 163 -9.26 10.95 11.32
CA THR A 163 -10.54 11.04 12.05
C THR A 163 -11.71 11.27 11.08
N ARG A 164 -11.53 12.12 10.06
CA ARG A 164 -12.55 12.30 9.01
C ARG A 164 -12.74 11.04 8.17
N VAL A 165 -11.64 10.33 7.81
CA VAL A 165 -11.72 9.05 7.10
C VAL A 165 -12.52 8.03 7.93
N LYS A 166 -12.22 7.90 9.23
CA LYS A 166 -12.95 7.01 10.13
C LYS A 166 -14.44 7.36 10.22
N ALA A 167 -14.78 8.65 10.25
CA ALA A 167 -16.18 9.08 10.27
C ALA A 167 -16.92 8.70 8.98
N SER A 168 -16.25 8.74 7.82
CA SER A 168 -16.81 8.36 6.53
C SER A 168 -16.88 6.84 6.35
N TYR A 169 -15.93 6.10 6.93
CA TYR A 169 -15.82 4.63 6.82
C TYR A 169 -15.76 3.95 8.19
N PRO A 170 -16.84 3.99 8.97
CA PRO A 170 -16.85 3.51 10.37
C PRO A 170 -16.71 1.99 10.49
N GLY A 171 -16.82 1.25 9.39
CA GLY A 171 -16.60 -0.20 9.35
C GLY A 171 -15.12 -0.60 9.47
N ALA A 172 -14.21 0.29 9.07
CA ALA A 172 -12.79 0.04 9.18
C ALA A 172 -12.29 0.22 10.63
N ARG A 173 -11.34 -0.60 11.02
CA ARG A 173 -10.79 -0.64 12.40
C ARG A 173 -9.35 -0.16 12.47
N VAL A 174 -8.63 -0.19 11.35
CA VAL A 174 -7.24 0.23 11.25
C VAL A 174 -7.10 1.23 10.11
N PHE A 175 -6.50 2.37 10.41
CA PHE A 175 -6.18 3.42 9.45
C PHE A 175 -4.70 3.73 9.61
N ALA A 176 -3.91 3.55 8.54
CA ALA A 176 -2.46 3.73 8.61
C ALA A 176 -1.95 4.61 7.47
N THR A 177 -0.99 5.46 7.78
CA THR A 177 -0.30 6.30 6.81
C THR A 177 1.18 6.42 7.14
N THR A 178 2.02 6.44 6.11
CA THR A 178 3.43 6.77 6.26
C THR A 178 3.61 8.28 6.21
N LEU A 179 4.53 8.79 7.01
CA LEU A 179 4.93 10.18 7.06
C LEU A 179 6.30 10.30 6.39
N ARG A 180 6.40 11.09 5.33
CA ARG A 180 7.65 11.22 4.59
C ARG A 180 7.98 12.67 4.25
N GLN A 181 9.20 13.07 4.61
CA GLN A 181 9.83 14.29 4.14
C GLN A 181 11.12 13.92 3.40
N VAL A 182 11.26 14.39 2.20
CA VAL A 182 12.46 14.18 1.37
C VAL A 182 13.44 15.32 1.63
N ASN A 183 14.59 14.98 2.22
CA ASN A 183 15.71 15.91 2.40
C ASN A 183 16.53 16.00 1.11
N ASP A 184 16.89 14.85 0.56
CA ASP A 184 17.41 14.63 -0.79
C ASP A 184 17.03 13.20 -1.23
N THR A 185 17.49 12.76 -2.40
CA THR A 185 17.12 11.44 -2.95
C THR A 185 17.55 10.28 -2.04
N ASN A 186 18.64 10.44 -1.30
CA ASN A 186 19.24 9.39 -0.48
C ASN A 186 19.02 9.58 1.02
N SER A 187 18.35 10.67 1.44
CA SER A 187 18.04 10.97 2.84
C SER A 187 16.60 11.40 2.99
N HIS A 188 15.82 10.63 3.74
CA HIS A 188 14.44 10.95 4.05
C HIS A 188 14.20 10.94 5.55
N ASN A 189 13.32 11.82 6.04
CA ASN A 189 12.69 11.64 7.33
C ASN A 189 11.44 10.77 7.14
N TRP A 190 11.45 9.59 7.75
CA TRP A 190 10.44 8.57 7.60
C TRP A 190 9.78 8.27 8.93
N GLY A 191 8.47 8.41 8.99
CA GLY A 191 7.64 8.14 10.15
C GLY A 191 6.37 7.39 9.74
N ALA A 192 5.50 7.13 10.68
CA ALA A 192 4.19 6.55 10.40
C ALA A 192 3.20 6.94 11.50
N ILE A 193 1.91 6.96 11.15
CA ILE A 193 0.82 7.15 12.09
C ILE A 193 -0.27 6.13 11.81
N MET A 194 -0.87 5.58 12.86
CA MET A 194 -1.94 4.61 12.77
C MET A 194 -2.99 4.85 13.85
N LEU A 195 -4.25 4.72 13.48
CA LEU A 195 -5.36 4.59 14.41
C LEU A 195 -5.84 3.14 14.37
N ALA A 196 -5.74 2.43 15.48
CA ALA A 196 -6.25 1.06 15.65
C ALA A 196 -7.38 1.06 16.69
N GLY A 197 -8.61 0.83 16.26
CA GLY A 197 -9.78 1.10 17.10
C GLY A 197 -9.83 2.57 17.49
N ASP A 198 -9.63 2.89 18.76
CA ASP A 198 -9.57 4.26 19.28
C ASP A 198 -8.15 4.66 19.77
N GLN A 199 -7.16 3.83 19.52
CA GLN A 199 -5.79 4.05 20.00
C GLN A 199 -4.88 4.55 18.88
N TRP A 200 -4.29 5.73 19.10
CA TRP A 200 -3.27 6.28 18.23
C TRP A 200 -1.90 5.67 18.49
N GLN A 201 -1.23 5.29 17.43
CA GLN A 201 0.16 4.89 17.42
C GLN A 201 0.93 5.79 16.46
N VAL A 202 2.04 6.35 16.92
CA VAL A 202 2.86 7.28 16.13
C VAL A 202 4.32 6.87 16.21
N VAL A 203 4.90 6.63 15.07
CA VAL A 203 6.36 6.55 14.90
C VAL A 203 6.83 7.92 14.42
N GLN A 204 7.52 8.62 15.31
CA GLN A 204 8.09 9.94 14.99
C GLN A 204 9.04 9.83 13.78
N PRO A 205 9.02 10.80 12.86
CA PRO A 205 9.93 10.79 11.73
C PRO A 205 11.39 10.69 12.18
N ARG A 206 12.11 9.71 11.62
CA ARG A 206 13.55 9.50 11.81
C ARG A 206 14.22 9.53 10.46
N GLU A 207 15.45 10.04 10.42
CA GLU A 207 16.24 10.00 9.20
C GLU A 207 16.59 8.56 8.83
N ILE A 208 16.37 8.23 7.56
CA ILE A 208 16.76 6.97 6.94
C ILE A 208 17.60 7.26 5.68
N HIS A 209 18.55 6.36 5.40
CA HIS A 209 19.31 6.38 4.17
C HIS A 209 18.60 5.50 3.13
N VAL A 210 18.40 6.07 1.95
CA VAL A 210 17.61 5.47 0.86
C VAL A 210 18.54 5.16 -0.31
N LEU A 211 18.57 3.91 -0.72
CA LEU A 211 19.22 3.48 -1.96
C LEU A 211 18.23 3.59 -3.15
N ASP A 212 17.04 3.06 -2.97
CA ASP A 212 15.90 3.22 -3.86
C ASP A 212 14.62 3.42 -3.04
N ARG A 213 13.83 4.45 -3.37
CA ARG A 213 12.60 4.74 -2.63
C ARG A 213 11.40 3.86 -3.05
N ILE A 214 11.50 3.17 -4.19
CA ILE A 214 10.45 2.31 -4.72
C ILE A 214 10.26 1.10 -3.80
N GLY A 215 9.02 0.70 -3.55
CA GLY A 215 8.72 -0.42 -2.64
C GLY A 215 8.65 -0.06 -1.16
N GLY A 216 9.07 1.15 -0.73
CA GLY A 216 9.01 1.53 0.69
C GLY A 216 7.59 1.53 1.26
N GLY A 217 6.60 2.00 0.49
CA GLY A 217 5.18 1.93 0.85
C GLY A 217 4.68 0.50 0.96
N ASP A 218 4.94 -0.32 -0.06
CA ASP A 218 4.54 -1.73 -0.08
C ASP A 218 5.23 -2.52 1.05
N GLY A 219 6.50 -2.21 1.33
CA GLY A 219 7.23 -2.75 2.48
C GLY A 219 6.58 -2.40 3.83
N PHE A 220 6.11 -1.15 3.99
CA PHE A 220 5.35 -0.75 5.18
C PHE A 220 4.06 -1.56 5.31
N VAL A 221 3.29 -1.66 4.24
CA VAL A 221 2.03 -2.42 4.20
C VAL A 221 2.28 -3.88 4.52
N GLY A 222 3.25 -4.52 3.86
CA GLY A 222 3.61 -5.92 4.09
C GLY A 222 3.99 -6.19 5.53
N GLY A 223 4.83 -5.34 6.12
CA GLY A 223 5.23 -5.44 7.53
C GLY A 223 4.07 -5.23 8.51
N LEU A 224 3.19 -4.26 8.23
CA LEU A 224 1.98 -4.00 9.03
C LEU A 224 1.06 -5.22 9.04
N LEU A 225 0.72 -5.75 7.86
CA LEU A 225 -0.17 -6.90 7.72
C LEU A 225 0.44 -8.17 8.32
N TYR A 226 1.76 -8.37 8.16
CA TYR A 226 2.47 -9.45 8.83
C TYR A 226 2.33 -9.39 10.35
N ALA A 227 2.55 -8.24 10.96
CA ALA A 227 2.44 -8.05 12.40
C ALA A 227 1.01 -8.25 12.92
N ILE A 228 0.00 -7.86 12.14
CA ILE A 228 -1.42 -8.15 12.42
C ILE A 228 -1.68 -9.66 12.39
N LEU A 229 -1.19 -10.38 11.37
CA LEU A 229 -1.33 -11.83 11.25
C LEU A 229 -0.64 -12.59 12.37
N LYS A 230 0.48 -12.06 12.88
CA LYS A 230 1.18 -12.62 14.06
C LYS A 230 0.43 -12.38 15.36
N GLY A 231 -0.65 -11.62 15.37
CA GLY A 231 -1.42 -11.29 16.56
C GLY A 231 -0.66 -10.42 17.56
N TRP A 232 0.30 -9.62 17.11
CA TRP A 232 1.02 -8.71 17.98
C TRP A 232 0.15 -7.53 18.41
N GLU A 233 0.62 -6.76 19.42
CA GLU A 233 -0.05 -5.55 19.86
C GLU A 233 0.07 -4.41 18.82
N PRO A 234 -0.90 -3.50 18.73
CA PRO A 234 -0.92 -2.42 17.73
C PRO A 234 0.35 -1.56 17.65
N GLU A 235 1.00 -1.33 18.78
CA GLU A 235 2.29 -0.65 18.80
C GLU A 235 3.34 -1.36 17.93
N LYS A 236 3.41 -2.68 18.01
CA LYS A 236 4.33 -3.49 17.20
C LYS A 236 3.93 -3.55 15.74
N TRP A 237 2.64 -3.42 15.41
CA TRP A 237 2.20 -3.39 14.01
C TRP A 237 2.85 -2.23 13.26
N ILE A 238 2.73 -1.02 13.81
CA ILE A 238 3.27 0.17 13.16
C ILE A 238 4.80 0.21 13.20
N GLN A 239 5.43 -0.27 14.28
CA GLN A 239 6.90 -0.35 14.41
C GLN A 239 7.49 -1.28 13.36
N PHE A 240 6.92 -2.48 13.22
CA PHE A 240 7.38 -3.47 12.24
C PHE A 240 7.07 -3.03 10.81
N GLY A 241 5.89 -2.45 10.55
CA GLY A 241 5.56 -1.83 9.28
C GLY A 241 6.56 -0.74 8.91
N TRP A 242 6.84 0.19 9.83
CA TRP A 242 7.84 1.24 9.63
C TRP A 242 9.23 0.66 9.29
N ALA A 243 9.67 -0.32 10.05
CA ALA A 243 10.97 -0.96 9.86
C ALA A 243 11.07 -1.72 8.54
N SER A 244 10.01 -2.44 8.16
CA SER A 244 9.94 -3.15 6.89
C SER A 244 9.95 -2.20 5.70
N GLY A 245 9.22 -1.08 5.76
CA GLY A 245 9.26 -0.03 4.76
C GLY A 245 10.64 0.63 4.63
N ALA A 246 11.26 0.96 5.76
CA ALA A 246 12.62 1.50 5.79
C ALA A 246 13.64 0.49 5.22
N LEU A 247 13.53 -0.80 5.58
CA LEU A 247 14.37 -1.85 5.04
C LEU A 247 14.23 -1.95 3.51
N ALA A 248 12.99 -1.90 2.98
CA ALA A 248 12.74 -1.98 1.55
C ALA A 248 13.50 -0.92 0.76
N THR A 249 13.66 0.29 1.31
CA THR A 249 14.40 1.37 0.65
C THR A 249 15.92 1.16 0.59
N THR A 250 16.47 0.12 1.23
CA THR A 250 17.90 -0.23 1.21
C THR A 250 18.26 -1.24 0.12
N PHE A 251 17.30 -1.68 -0.71
CA PHE A 251 17.49 -2.57 -1.84
C PHE A 251 17.35 -1.82 -3.17
N GLN A 252 17.96 -2.35 -4.22
CA GLN A 252 17.83 -1.83 -5.60
C GLN A 252 16.65 -2.47 -6.35
N THR A 253 15.69 -3.01 -5.62
CA THR A 253 14.50 -3.67 -6.15
C THR A 253 13.27 -3.06 -5.53
N ASP A 254 12.13 -3.15 -6.20
CA ASP A 254 10.85 -2.67 -5.72
C ASP A 254 10.22 -3.57 -4.63
N TYR A 255 10.89 -4.65 -4.26
CA TYR A 255 10.51 -5.50 -3.14
C TYR A 255 11.74 -5.88 -2.29
N ALA A 256 11.51 -6.01 -0.99
CA ALA A 256 12.53 -6.47 -0.06
C ALA A 256 12.28 -7.93 0.34
N GLN A 257 13.35 -8.68 0.46
CA GLN A 257 13.33 -10.03 1.02
C GLN A 257 14.19 -10.05 2.29
N PRO A 258 13.63 -9.67 3.45
CA PRO A 258 14.36 -9.80 4.72
C PRO A 258 14.68 -11.27 4.98
N ALA A 259 15.86 -11.53 5.54
CA ALA A 259 16.27 -12.89 5.86
C ALA A 259 15.34 -13.51 6.95
N ASP A 260 14.94 -12.70 7.91
CA ASP A 260 14.07 -13.08 9.03
C ASP A 260 13.43 -11.85 9.71
N GLU A 261 12.60 -12.10 10.71
CA GLU A 261 12.00 -11.04 11.54
C GLU A 261 13.07 -10.19 12.26
N GLU A 262 14.17 -10.81 12.65
CA GLU A 262 15.23 -10.14 13.41
C GLU A 262 15.93 -9.07 12.57
N GLN A 263 16.10 -9.31 11.26
CA GLN A 263 16.62 -8.31 10.35
C GLN A 263 15.73 -7.07 10.28
N VAL A 264 14.41 -7.24 10.21
CA VAL A 264 13.46 -6.13 10.22
C VAL A 264 13.53 -5.38 11.55
N TRP A 265 13.51 -6.09 12.68
CA TRP A 265 13.63 -5.46 13.99
C TRP A 265 14.97 -4.75 14.20
N SER A 266 16.06 -5.20 13.55
CA SER A 266 17.35 -4.49 13.62
C SER A 266 17.28 -3.09 13.01
N ILE A 267 16.47 -2.90 11.96
CA ILE A 267 16.21 -1.56 11.38
C ILE A 267 15.47 -0.67 12.39
N TRP A 268 14.46 -1.23 13.06
CA TRP A 268 13.75 -0.50 14.12
C TRP A 268 14.67 -0.04 15.24
N GLN A 269 15.60 -0.90 15.65
CA GLN A 269 16.55 -0.66 16.72
C GLN A 269 17.74 0.23 16.30
N GLY A 270 17.90 0.50 15.00
CA GLY A 270 19.08 1.22 14.48
C GLY A 270 20.38 0.42 14.62
N ASN A 271 20.31 -0.91 14.62
CA ASN A 271 21.45 -1.78 14.85
C ASN A 271 22.05 -2.29 13.53
N ALA A 272 23.11 -1.60 13.05
CA ALA A 272 23.83 -1.96 11.83
C ALA A 272 25.05 -2.89 12.06
N ARG A 273 25.17 -3.52 13.23
CA ARG A 273 26.31 -4.41 13.52
C ARG A 273 26.19 -5.72 12.78
N VAL A 274 27.35 -6.22 12.28
CA VAL A 274 27.40 -7.56 11.68
C VAL A 274 27.02 -8.61 12.73
N LYS A 275 26.03 -9.43 12.43
CA LYS A 275 25.74 -10.66 13.17
C LYS A 275 26.57 -11.79 12.56
N ARG A 276 27.27 -12.54 13.40
CA ARG A 276 28.06 -13.72 13.02
C ARG A 276 27.42 -14.97 13.60
#